data_d729b2d33447ede59a701554792fa46a
#
_entry.id   d729b2d33447ede59a701554792fa46a
#
_cell.length_a   1.000
_cell.length_b   1.000
_cell.length_c   1.000
_cell.angle_alpha   90.00
_cell.angle_beta   90.00
_cell.angle_gamma   90.00
#
_symmetry.space_group_name_H-M   'P 1'
#
loop_
_entity.id
_entity.type
_entity.pdbx_description
1 polymer ?
#
loop_
_entity_poly.entity_id
_entity_poly.type
_entity_poly.pdbx_seq_one_letter_code
_entity_poly.pdbx_strand_id
1 'polypeptide(L)'
;MRVSLVAVTTVLVALGCAVFPAAQAAASPEAAAAMQAGIRDFEAGAFQQALDKFLDARGQGMDSPALRYDLGATYYKLGRNTEAATEFRSLLSDPKFGDFARYNLGLTARRAGHKSEAKEYFSQVAEQAHDAHLQALARAELRGRKRGPHGWQGFVETSAGYDDNVALASRDALLTASGSGSKVYSAMAGGSGWLTGGRNRGLRLTGNLYDVQYPDRSAFNLLIAQGGPEYLLPVHSWGLRAAAYATRINLGSNELETFGAFNLRGEHSIGRGRLRLDYRLERITGGPRYAYLSGWQNQLGVRTSWRPGPVGVMFGYSLTVNNRQDLASGAQFFSVSPVRNQVETELRWNATLRSTFYARGYYWWSLYRHQNVFLQGGALQERRRVDNGRGAEVGVLYRLTENVRVTAEYAFRNNDSNITRYTYTSNRYMLALQYVF
;
A
#
# COMPACT_ATOMS: atom_id res chain seq x y z
N MET A 1 3.56 5.59 3.43
CA MET A 1 2.40 6.49 3.42
C MET A 1 2.86 7.91 3.13
N ARG A 2 2.65 8.37 1.88
CA ARG A 2 3.12 9.67 1.35
C ARG A 2 1.93 10.63 1.21
N VAL A 3 1.30 11.02 2.31
CA VAL A 3 0.10 11.88 2.23
C VAL A 3 0.45 13.37 2.21
N SER A 4 1.56 13.79 2.81
CA SER A 4 1.89 15.22 2.91
C SER A 4 2.38 15.86 1.60
N LEU A 5 3.07 15.12 0.72
CA LEU A 5 3.65 15.71 -0.48
C LEU A 5 2.67 15.75 -1.67
N VAL A 6 1.74 14.81 -1.73
CA VAL A 6 0.72 14.76 -2.80
C VAL A 6 -0.39 15.80 -2.56
N ALA A 7 -0.75 16.05 -1.30
CA ALA A 7 -1.73 17.08 -0.95
C ALA A 7 -1.22 18.50 -1.27
N VAL A 8 0.08 18.76 -1.03
CA VAL A 8 0.70 20.05 -1.39
C VAL A 8 0.75 20.28 -2.90
N THR A 9 1.00 19.20 -3.67
CA THR A 9 1.01 19.31 -5.14
C THR A 9 -0.40 19.53 -5.71
N THR A 10 -1.43 18.93 -5.12
CA THR A 10 -2.83 19.10 -5.58
C THR A 10 -3.37 20.50 -5.24
N VAL A 11 -2.99 21.07 -4.10
CA VAL A 11 -3.36 22.45 -3.72
C VAL A 11 -2.64 23.50 -4.60
N LEU A 12 -1.40 23.22 -5.00
CA LEU A 12 -0.62 24.07 -5.90
C LEU A 12 -1.19 24.13 -7.33
N VAL A 13 -1.73 23.04 -7.86
CA VAL A 13 -2.23 22.93 -9.24
C VAL A 13 -3.67 23.44 -9.40
N ALA A 14 -4.51 23.34 -8.36
CA ALA A 14 -5.92 23.75 -8.47
C ALA A 14 -6.13 25.28 -8.58
N LEU A 15 -5.13 26.09 -8.29
CA LEU A 15 -5.21 27.56 -8.36
C LEU A 15 -4.84 28.17 -9.72
N GLY A 16 -4.22 27.39 -10.63
CA GLY A 16 -3.81 27.87 -11.95
C GLY A 16 -4.92 28.03 -13.00
N CYS A 17 -6.15 27.58 -12.73
CA CYS A 17 -7.24 27.57 -13.73
C CYS A 17 -8.43 28.48 -13.43
N ALA A 18 -8.28 29.59 -12.69
CA ALA A 18 -9.37 30.52 -12.44
C ALA A 18 -9.30 31.76 -13.36
N VAL A 19 -10.37 31.95 -14.14
CA VAL A 19 -10.68 33.08 -15.04
C VAL A 19 -10.57 34.41 -14.32
N PHE A 20 -9.83 35.38 -14.90
CA PHE A 20 -9.53 36.70 -14.36
C PHE A 20 -10.72 37.69 -14.47
N PRO A 21 -10.98 38.55 -13.48
CA PRO A 21 -11.52 39.89 -13.71
C PRO A 21 -10.37 40.89 -13.87
N ALA A 22 -10.54 41.79 -14.85
CA ALA A 22 -9.57 42.77 -15.26
C ALA A 22 -9.41 43.91 -14.24
N ALA A 23 -8.16 44.15 -13.82
CA ALA A 23 -7.54 45.44 -13.52
C ALA A 23 -6.12 45.23 -12.92
N GLN A 24 -5.23 44.67 -13.69
CA GLN A 24 -3.77 44.81 -13.53
C GLN A 24 -3.21 45.04 -14.93
N ALA A 25 -2.17 45.91 -15.06
CA ALA A 25 -1.53 46.12 -16.33
C ALA A 25 -1.30 44.78 -17.03
N ALA A 26 -1.86 44.64 -18.24
CA ALA A 26 -1.85 43.37 -18.95
C ALA A 26 -0.39 42.93 -19.11
N ALA A 27 -0.04 41.79 -18.53
CA ALA A 27 1.25 41.19 -18.75
C ALA A 27 1.48 41.01 -20.25
N SER A 28 2.72 41.24 -20.73
CA SER A 28 3.01 41.05 -22.15
C SER A 28 2.65 39.60 -22.56
N PRO A 29 2.28 39.37 -23.84
CA PRO A 29 2.02 38.00 -24.31
C PRO A 29 3.17 37.06 -24.06
N GLU A 30 4.40 37.57 -24.11
CA GLU A 30 5.64 36.82 -23.84
C GLU A 30 5.74 36.44 -22.37
N ALA A 31 5.43 37.36 -21.45
CA ALA A 31 5.42 37.07 -20.02
C ALA A 31 4.36 36.02 -19.66
N ALA A 32 3.17 36.10 -20.29
CA ALA A 32 2.12 35.12 -20.11
C ALA A 32 2.52 33.73 -20.66
N ALA A 33 3.19 33.69 -21.81
CA ALA A 33 3.70 32.46 -22.39
C ALA A 33 4.80 31.84 -21.52
N ALA A 34 5.72 32.63 -20.97
CA ALA A 34 6.75 32.18 -20.02
C ALA A 34 6.14 31.62 -18.74
N MET A 35 5.14 32.27 -18.15
CA MET A 35 4.38 31.81 -17.01
C MET A 35 3.76 30.40 -17.26
N GLN A 36 3.08 30.24 -18.40
CA GLN A 36 2.46 28.96 -18.78
C GLN A 36 3.49 27.88 -19.04
N ALA A 37 4.65 28.19 -19.60
CA ALA A 37 5.75 27.25 -19.74
C ALA A 37 6.28 26.79 -18.37
N GLY A 38 6.49 27.74 -17.45
CA GLY A 38 6.91 27.44 -16.09
C GLY A 38 5.94 26.53 -15.34
N ILE A 39 4.63 26.74 -15.49
CA ILE A 39 3.60 25.86 -14.90
C ILE A 39 3.73 24.43 -15.47
N ARG A 40 3.85 24.28 -16.79
CA ARG A 40 4.02 22.95 -17.40
C ARG A 40 5.29 22.23 -16.91
N ASP A 41 6.41 22.95 -16.82
CA ASP A 41 7.68 22.40 -16.33
C ASP A 41 7.58 22.01 -14.85
N PHE A 42 6.89 22.81 -14.04
CA PHE A 42 6.63 22.50 -12.64
C PHE A 42 5.77 21.23 -12.49
N GLU A 43 4.72 21.09 -13.27
CA GLU A 43 3.87 19.88 -13.29
C GLU A 43 4.63 18.64 -13.76
N ALA A 44 5.55 18.80 -14.71
CA ALA A 44 6.45 17.74 -15.17
C ALA A 44 7.54 17.38 -14.15
N GLY A 45 7.69 18.18 -13.07
CA GLY A 45 8.72 17.99 -12.05
C GLY A 45 10.10 18.55 -12.43
N ALA A 46 10.20 19.29 -13.54
CA ALA A 46 11.40 19.95 -14.02
C ALA A 46 11.58 21.32 -13.32
N PHE A 47 11.77 21.30 -12.00
CA PHE A 47 11.69 22.49 -11.14
C PHE A 47 12.74 23.55 -11.46
N GLN A 48 13.94 23.20 -11.96
CA GLN A 48 14.91 24.21 -12.36
C GLN A 48 14.46 24.93 -13.62
N GLN A 49 13.95 24.20 -14.60
CA GLN A 49 13.41 24.77 -15.84
C GLN A 49 12.17 25.64 -15.53
N ALA A 50 11.30 25.19 -14.64
CA ALA A 50 10.17 25.97 -14.16
C ALA A 50 10.63 27.30 -13.52
N LEU A 51 11.66 27.26 -12.68
CA LEU A 51 12.23 28.46 -12.07
C LEU A 51 12.72 29.45 -13.11
N ASP A 52 13.48 28.97 -14.10
CA ASP A 52 14.02 29.83 -15.16
C ASP A 52 12.89 30.51 -15.94
N LYS A 53 11.80 29.78 -16.25
CA LYS A 53 10.62 30.34 -16.94
C LYS A 53 9.83 31.35 -16.10
N PHE A 54 9.67 31.09 -14.79
CA PHE A 54 9.01 32.02 -13.89
C PHE A 54 9.84 33.29 -13.68
N LEU A 55 11.17 33.18 -13.60
CA LEU A 55 12.06 34.36 -13.55
C LEU A 55 12.05 35.15 -14.86
N ASP A 56 11.94 34.50 -16.01
CA ASP A 56 11.79 35.08 -17.32
C ASP A 56 10.49 35.91 -17.41
N ALA A 57 9.36 35.34 -16.96
CA ALA A 57 8.09 36.04 -16.85
C ALA A 57 8.19 37.26 -15.94
N ARG A 58 8.89 37.18 -14.82
CA ARG A 58 9.17 38.31 -13.92
C ARG A 58 10.05 39.36 -14.58
N GLY A 59 11.11 38.96 -15.29
CA GLY A 59 12.00 39.84 -16.04
C GLY A 59 11.28 40.60 -17.13
N GLN A 60 10.21 40.06 -17.70
CA GLN A 60 9.33 40.68 -18.66
C GLN A 60 8.23 41.56 -18.03
N GLY A 61 8.36 41.89 -16.74
CA GLY A 61 7.49 42.83 -16.02
C GLY A 61 6.25 42.18 -15.38
N MET A 62 6.09 40.85 -15.41
CA MET A 62 4.98 40.20 -14.69
C MET A 62 5.30 40.17 -13.20
N ASP A 63 4.45 40.80 -12.39
CA ASP A 63 4.53 40.75 -10.92
C ASP A 63 3.13 40.52 -10.33
N SER A 64 2.64 39.27 -10.49
CA SER A 64 1.33 38.88 -9.98
C SER A 64 1.47 38.03 -8.73
N PRO A 65 0.47 38.00 -7.81
CA PRO A 65 0.45 37.12 -6.68
C PRO A 65 0.57 35.64 -7.08
N ALA A 66 0.02 35.24 -8.22
CA ALA A 66 0.16 33.89 -8.76
C ALA A 66 1.61 33.56 -9.11
N LEU A 67 2.32 34.43 -9.82
CA LEU A 67 3.73 34.22 -10.16
C LEU A 67 4.60 34.13 -8.91
N ARG A 68 4.38 35.00 -7.91
CA ARG A 68 5.11 34.95 -6.63
C ARG A 68 4.85 33.63 -5.89
N TYR A 69 3.60 33.14 -5.91
CA TYR A 69 3.25 31.87 -5.31
C TYR A 69 3.95 30.70 -6.00
N ASP A 70 3.97 30.67 -7.34
CA ASP A 70 4.61 29.61 -8.12
C ASP A 70 6.14 29.64 -7.98
N LEU A 71 6.74 30.83 -7.90
CA LEU A 71 8.16 31.00 -7.57
C LEU A 71 8.47 30.46 -6.16
N GLY A 72 7.67 30.84 -5.16
CA GLY A 72 7.83 30.33 -3.79
C GLY A 72 7.74 28.81 -3.73
N ALA A 73 6.77 28.23 -4.43
CA ALA A 73 6.59 26.79 -4.53
C ALA A 73 7.76 26.11 -5.23
N THR A 74 8.28 26.72 -6.30
CA THR A 74 9.41 26.20 -7.07
C THR A 74 10.69 26.25 -6.25
N TYR A 75 10.97 27.36 -5.58
CA TYR A 75 12.11 27.48 -4.64
C TYR A 75 12.02 26.45 -3.53
N TYR A 76 10.83 26.24 -2.95
CA TYR A 76 10.63 25.19 -1.95
C TYR A 76 10.95 23.79 -2.50
N LYS A 77 10.51 23.47 -3.73
CA LYS A 77 10.82 22.15 -4.36
C LYS A 77 12.32 21.96 -4.57
N LEU A 78 13.04 23.01 -4.95
CA LEU A 78 14.49 23.02 -5.13
C LEU A 78 15.27 23.03 -3.82
N GLY A 79 14.62 23.22 -2.67
CA GLY A 79 15.29 23.29 -1.36
C GLY A 79 15.83 24.66 -0.99
N ARG A 80 15.57 25.68 -1.80
CA ARG A 80 15.94 27.07 -1.60
C ARG A 80 14.97 27.73 -0.64
N ASN A 81 15.07 27.35 0.64
CA ASN A 81 14.05 27.69 1.66
C ASN A 81 13.98 29.20 1.95
N THR A 82 15.10 29.92 1.87
CA THR A 82 15.14 31.37 2.12
C THR A 82 14.36 32.13 1.07
N GLU A 83 14.59 31.82 -0.20
CA GLU A 83 13.92 32.46 -1.32
C GLU A 83 12.42 32.06 -1.34
N ALA A 84 12.11 30.81 -1.05
CA ALA A 84 10.72 30.37 -0.90
C ALA A 84 9.98 31.18 0.17
N ALA A 85 10.60 31.38 1.34
CA ALA A 85 10.01 32.15 2.43
C ALA A 85 9.81 33.62 2.05
N THR A 86 10.72 34.21 1.30
CA THR A 86 10.61 35.59 0.83
C THR A 86 9.38 35.78 -0.08
N GLU A 87 9.20 34.89 -1.06
CA GLU A 87 8.05 34.92 -1.97
C GLU A 87 6.73 34.73 -1.22
N PHE A 88 6.66 33.74 -0.33
CA PHE A 88 5.44 33.48 0.44
C PHE A 88 5.11 34.61 1.44
N ARG A 89 6.12 35.26 2.07
CA ARG A 89 5.87 36.39 2.97
C ARG A 89 5.23 37.56 2.25
N SER A 90 5.61 37.83 1.01
CA SER A 90 5.02 38.90 0.20
C SER A 90 3.54 38.68 -0.10
N LEU A 91 3.02 37.47 0.10
CA LEU A 91 1.62 37.10 -0.18
C LEU A 91 0.75 37.02 1.08
N LEU A 92 1.28 37.26 2.29
CA LEU A 92 0.53 37.08 3.54
C LEU A 92 -0.75 37.94 3.65
N SER A 93 -0.75 39.09 3.04
CA SER A 93 -1.90 40.00 2.98
C SER A 93 -2.78 39.83 1.75
N ASP A 94 -2.43 38.95 0.83
CA ASP A 94 -3.24 38.72 -0.37
C ASP A 94 -4.51 37.92 0.00
N PRO A 95 -5.71 38.40 -0.40
CA PRO A 95 -6.99 37.77 -0.01
C PRO A 95 -7.17 36.40 -0.59
N LYS A 96 -6.52 36.03 -1.70
CA LYS A 96 -6.61 34.72 -2.35
C LYS A 96 -5.48 33.79 -1.95
N PHE A 97 -4.27 34.29 -1.82
CA PHE A 97 -3.07 33.48 -1.60
C PHE A 97 -2.58 33.52 -0.16
N GLY A 98 -3.05 34.41 0.70
CA GLY A 98 -2.52 34.64 2.05
C GLY A 98 -2.56 33.40 2.93
N ASP A 99 -3.66 32.66 2.95
CA ASP A 99 -3.79 31.43 3.75
C ASP A 99 -2.88 30.30 3.21
N PHE A 100 -2.78 30.16 1.89
CA PHE A 100 -1.87 29.21 1.25
C PHE A 100 -0.42 29.57 1.47
N ALA A 101 -0.07 30.86 1.38
CA ALA A 101 1.28 31.35 1.64
C ALA A 101 1.68 31.09 3.10
N ARG A 102 0.80 31.36 4.06
CA ARG A 102 1.02 31.09 5.48
C ARG A 102 1.24 29.60 5.74
N TYR A 103 0.45 28.71 5.13
CA TYR A 103 0.66 27.29 5.22
C TYR A 103 2.02 26.85 4.65
N ASN A 104 2.41 27.40 3.48
CA ASN A 104 3.69 27.08 2.85
C ASN A 104 4.89 27.67 3.61
N LEU A 105 4.74 28.81 4.29
CA LEU A 105 5.73 29.29 5.24
C LEU A 105 5.95 28.31 6.39
N GLY A 106 4.88 27.76 6.93
CA GLY A 106 4.97 26.67 7.92
C GLY A 106 5.74 25.46 7.42
N LEU A 107 5.51 25.03 6.19
CA LEU A 107 6.26 23.92 5.57
C LEU A 107 7.73 24.28 5.36
N THR A 108 8.00 25.52 4.91
CA THR A 108 9.34 26.03 4.62
C THR A 108 10.16 26.17 5.91
N ALA A 109 9.60 26.78 6.95
CA ALA A 109 10.22 26.90 8.28
C ALA A 109 10.54 25.52 8.89
N ARG A 110 9.59 24.56 8.76
CA ARG A 110 9.82 23.19 9.24
C ARG A 110 10.96 22.51 8.50
N ARG A 111 11.07 22.70 7.18
CA ARG A 111 12.15 22.14 6.37
C ARG A 111 13.49 22.78 6.70
N ALA A 112 13.51 24.06 7.02
CA ALA A 112 14.69 24.79 7.49
C ALA A 112 15.09 24.42 8.94
N GLY A 113 14.26 23.66 9.67
CA GLY A 113 14.52 23.26 11.05
C GLY A 113 13.93 24.23 12.10
N HIS A 114 13.26 25.29 11.70
CA HIS A 114 12.64 26.33 12.55
C HIS A 114 11.28 25.84 13.08
N LYS A 115 11.30 24.88 14.02
CA LYS A 115 10.10 24.18 14.50
C LYS A 115 9.07 25.08 15.17
N SER A 116 9.52 26.10 15.93
CA SER A 116 8.65 27.04 16.64
C SER A 116 7.88 27.91 15.65
N GLU A 117 8.59 28.50 14.68
CA GLU A 117 8.02 29.31 13.61
C GLU A 117 7.03 28.49 12.75
N ALA A 118 7.42 27.26 12.40
CA ALA A 118 6.52 26.37 11.66
C ALA A 118 5.21 26.08 12.43
N LYS A 119 5.29 25.86 13.75
CA LYS A 119 4.14 25.62 14.61
C LYS A 119 3.22 26.87 14.62
N GLU A 120 3.80 28.03 14.72
CA GLU A 120 3.03 29.30 14.72
C GLU A 120 2.25 29.48 13.43
N TYR A 121 2.89 29.36 12.27
CA TYR A 121 2.21 29.44 10.98
C TYR A 121 1.08 28.40 10.83
N PHE A 122 1.32 27.16 11.22
CA PHE A 122 0.27 26.14 11.15
C PHE A 122 -0.87 26.41 12.14
N SER A 123 -0.61 26.98 13.32
CA SER A 123 -1.65 27.38 14.26
C SER A 123 -2.55 28.44 13.68
N GLN A 124 -1.96 29.49 13.11
CA GLN A 124 -2.71 30.56 12.44
C GLN A 124 -3.59 30.03 11.32
N VAL A 125 -3.08 29.14 10.45
CA VAL A 125 -3.86 28.52 9.38
C VAL A 125 -4.99 27.63 9.93
N ALA A 126 -4.71 26.85 10.98
CA ALA A 126 -5.69 25.94 11.59
C ALA A 126 -6.87 26.67 12.23
N GLU A 127 -6.66 27.89 12.68
CA GLU A 127 -7.65 28.72 13.39
C GLU A 127 -8.35 29.72 12.46
N GLN A 128 -7.63 30.32 11.50
CA GLN A 128 -8.06 31.52 10.79
C GLN A 128 -8.27 31.33 9.28
N ALA A 129 -7.76 30.26 8.65
CA ALA A 129 -7.92 30.08 7.21
C ALA A 129 -9.39 29.90 6.81
N HIS A 130 -9.76 30.49 5.67
CA HIS A 130 -11.13 30.39 5.14
C HIS A 130 -11.42 29.02 4.54
N ASP A 131 -10.41 28.28 4.08
CA ASP A 131 -10.54 26.96 3.48
C ASP A 131 -10.48 25.87 4.57
N ALA A 132 -11.59 25.16 4.77
CA ALA A 132 -11.69 24.06 5.74
C ALA A 132 -10.70 22.90 5.46
N HIS A 133 -10.34 22.66 4.21
CA HIS A 133 -9.35 21.66 3.84
C HIS A 133 -7.95 22.10 4.27
N LEU A 134 -7.61 23.36 4.05
CA LEU A 134 -6.34 23.95 4.48
C LEU A 134 -6.22 23.97 6.00
N GLN A 135 -7.32 24.29 6.73
CA GLN A 135 -7.37 24.14 8.18
C GLN A 135 -7.08 22.70 8.64
N ALA A 136 -7.70 21.71 7.98
CA ALA A 136 -7.49 20.30 8.31
C ALA A 136 -6.02 19.86 8.07
N LEU A 137 -5.41 20.34 6.98
CA LEU A 137 -3.98 20.12 6.70
C LEU A 137 -3.09 20.72 7.78
N ALA A 138 -3.35 21.97 8.18
CA ALA A 138 -2.57 22.65 9.23
C ALA A 138 -2.73 21.96 10.59
N ARG A 139 -3.95 21.55 10.96
CA ARG A 139 -4.19 20.74 12.19
C ARG A 139 -3.45 19.41 12.15
N ALA A 140 -3.35 18.77 10.97
CA ALA A 140 -2.57 17.53 10.81
C ALA A 140 -1.07 17.76 11.02
N GLU A 141 -0.55 18.90 10.54
CA GLU A 141 0.87 19.29 10.76
C GLU A 141 1.15 19.66 12.22
N LEU A 142 0.22 20.34 12.91
CA LEU A 142 0.32 20.70 14.34
C LEU A 142 0.24 19.49 15.25
N ARG A 143 -0.70 18.60 14.96
CA ARG A 143 -0.80 17.37 15.74
C ARG A 143 0.51 16.61 15.70
N GLY A 144 1.38 16.94 14.72
CA GLY A 144 2.61 16.24 14.49
C GLY A 144 2.33 14.76 14.64
N ARG A 145 2.70 13.89 13.77
CA ARG A 145 2.59 12.47 14.13
C ARG A 145 3.21 12.34 15.51
N LYS A 146 2.42 12.04 16.55
CA LYS A 146 2.94 11.56 17.82
C LYS A 146 3.75 10.31 17.47
N ARG A 147 4.98 10.50 17.07
CA ARG A 147 5.93 9.41 16.99
C ARG A 147 6.23 9.09 18.45
N GLY A 148 5.79 7.93 18.89
CA GLY A 148 6.34 7.36 20.10
C GLY A 148 7.87 7.41 20.04
N PRO A 149 8.57 7.32 21.17
CA PRO A 149 10.01 7.25 21.19
C PRO A 149 10.42 6.18 20.16
N HIS A 150 11.27 6.54 19.20
CA HIS A 150 11.70 5.73 18.05
C HIS A 150 10.75 5.61 16.85
N GLY A 151 9.69 6.45 16.73
CA GLY A 151 8.84 6.48 15.54
C GLY A 151 8.05 5.20 15.26
N TRP A 152 7.57 4.53 16.31
CA TRP A 152 6.67 3.38 16.20
C TRP A 152 5.35 3.80 15.58
N GLN A 153 4.84 2.93 14.72
CA GLN A 153 3.52 3.04 14.10
C GLN A 153 2.89 1.65 14.09
N GLY A 154 1.58 1.60 14.24
CA GLY A 154 0.89 0.33 14.29
C GLY A 154 -0.57 0.46 13.89
N PHE A 155 -1.24 -0.68 13.88
CA PHE A 155 -2.67 -0.77 13.69
C PHE A 155 -3.24 -1.96 14.45
N VAL A 156 -4.53 -1.87 14.74
CA VAL A 156 -5.36 -2.99 15.18
C VAL A 156 -6.57 -3.01 14.26
N GLU A 157 -6.97 -4.19 13.84
CA GLU A 157 -8.14 -4.42 12.99
C GLU A 157 -8.95 -5.57 13.57
N THR A 158 -10.26 -5.44 13.59
CA THR A 158 -11.19 -6.52 13.87
C THR A 158 -12.15 -6.65 12.71
N SER A 159 -12.55 -7.87 12.39
CA SER A 159 -13.52 -8.09 11.33
C SER A 159 -14.49 -9.22 11.68
N ALA A 160 -15.66 -9.17 11.05
CA ALA A 160 -16.68 -10.21 11.12
C ALA A 160 -17.24 -10.47 9.72
N GLY A 161 -17.66 -11.70 9.45
CA GLY A 161 -18.15 -12.06 8.14
C GLY A 161 -18.67 -13.48 8.05
N TYR A 162 -18.75 -13.95 6.83
CA TYR A 162 -19.17 -15.31 6.50
C TYR A 162 -18.32 -15.87 5.35
N ASP A 163 -17.90 -17.12 5.49
CA ASP A 163 -17.18 -17.89 4.48
C ASP A 163 -18.02 -19.14 4.16
N ASP A 164 -18.41 -19.33 2.91
CA ASP A 164 -19.26 -20.45 2.50
C ASP A 164 -18.52 -21.78 2.32
N ASN A 165 -17.16 -21.72 2.29
CA ASN A 165 -16.33 -22.91 2.11
C ASN A 165 -14.98 -22.82 2.86
N VAL A 166 -15.05 -22.82 4.17
CA VAL A 166 -13.88 -22.70 5.07
C VAL A 166 -12.80 -23.79 4.81
N ALA A 167 -13.25 -25.02 4.50
CA ALA A 167 -12.37 -26.16 4.27
C ALA A 167 -11.75 -26.16 2.86
N LEU A 168 -12.18 -25.29 1.95
CA LEU A 168 -11.88 -25.34 0.52
C LEU A 168 -12.13 -26.75 -0.06
N ALA A 169 -13.23 -27.36 0.38
CA ALA A 169 -13.65 -28.69 -0.04
C ALA A 169 -14.24 -28.67 -1.44
N SER A 170 -14.17 -29.79 -2.18
CA SER A 170 -14.78 -29.91 -3.51
C SER A 170 -16.30 -29.80 -3.44
N ARG A 171 -16.93 -29.39 -4.53
CA ARG A 171 -18.39 -29.27 -4.62
C ARG A 171 -19.10 -30.59 -4.29
N ASP A 172 -18.56 -31.71 -4.76
CA ASP A 172 -19.13 -33.03 -4.50
C ASP A 172 -19.05 -33.41 -3.03
N ALA A 173 -17.96 -33.04 -2.35
CA ALA A 173 -17.83 -33.21 -0.91
C ALA A 173 -18.78 -32.28 -0.12
N LEU A 174 -19.12 -31.09 -0.65
CA LEU A 174 -20.07 -30.17 -0.04
C LEU A 174 -21.52 -30.69 -0.07
N LEU A 175 -21.88 -31.41 -1.12
CA LEU A 175 -23.21 -32.03 -1.23
C LEU A 175 -23.40 -33.16 -0.21
N THR A 176 -22.32 -33.78 0.24
CA THR A 176 -22.34 -34.88 1.22
C THR A 176 -22.06 -34.43 2.66
N ALA A 177 -21.35 -33.29 2.84
CA ALA A 177 -21.08 -32.69 4.13
C ALA A 177 -22.03 -31.51 4.36
N SER A 178 -23.04 -31.68 5.21
CA SER A 178 -23.95 -30.60 5.58
C SER A 178 -23.19 -29.37 6.06
N GLY A 179 -23.08 -28.35 5.19
CA GLY A 179 -22.57 -27.02 5.49
C GLY A 179 -21.06 -26.92 5.70
N SER A 180 -20.33 -26.52 4.68
CA SER A 180 -18.92 -26.12 4.76
C SER A 180 -18.73 -24.66 5.17
N GLY A 181 -19.81 -23.89 5.22
CA GLY A 181 -19.79 -22.49 5.59
C GLY A 181 -19.74 -22.26 7.10
N SER A 182 -19.20 -21.12 7.49
CA SER A 182 -19.17 -20.65 8.89
C SER A 182 -19.14 -19.14 8.95
N LYS A 183 -19.66 -18.59 10.04
CA LYS A 183 -19.31 -17.24 10.47
C LYS A 183 -17.81 -17.19 10.68
N VAL A 184 -17.22 -16.05 10.39
CA VAL A 184 -15.79 -15.81 10.57
C VAL A 184 -15.59 -14.51 11.32
N TYR A 185 -14.74 -14.56 12.34
CA TYR A 185 -14.26 -13.39 13.06
C TYR A 185 -12.75 -13.34 12.93
N SER A 186 -12.18 -12.16 12.77
CA SER A 186 -10.73 -12.05 12.81
C SER A 186 -10.26 -10.82 13.58
N ALA A 187 -9.06 -10.93 14.13
CA ALA A 187 -8.34 -9.84 14.73
C ALA A 187 -6.94 -9.77 14.11
N MET A 188 -6.49 -8.59 13.78
CA MET A 188 -5.14 -8.35 13.28
C MET A 188 -4.52 -7.18 14.03
N ALA A 189 -3.29 -7.34 14.47
CA ALA A 189 -2.48 -6.28 15.03
C ALA A 189 -1.12 -6.28 14.34
N GLY A 190 -0.60 -5.10 14.04
CA GLY A 190 0.72 -5.01 13.44
C GLY A 190 1.38 -3.69 13.76
N GLY A 191 2.71 -3.72 13.74
CA GLY A 191 3.48 -2.52 14.00
C GLY A 191 4.91 -2.59 13.50
N SER A 192 5.52 -1.43 13.41
CA SER A 192 6.94 -1.30 13.11
C SER A 192 7.52 -0.05 13.74
N GLY A 193 8.78 -0.12 14.14
CA GLY A 193 9.53 1.00 14.69
C GLY A 193 10.97 0.99 14.24
N TRP A 194 11.57 2.18 14.15
CA TRP A 194 12.96 2.34 13.77
C TRP A 194 13.86 2.04 14.98
N LEU A 195 14.79 1.11 14.81
CA LEU A 195 15.86 0.86 15.77
C LEU A 195 17.03 1.84 15.56
N THR A 196 17.38 2.06 14.27
CA THR A 196 18.40 3.04 13.89
C THR A 196 18.03 3.71 12.58
N GLY A 197 18.52 4.93 12.35
CA GLY A 197 18.29 5.65 11.10
C GLY A 197 16.84 6.12 10.94
N GLY A 198 16.32 6.03 9.72
CA GLY A 198 14.98 6.53 9.38
C GLY A 198 14.46 6.02 8.05
N ARG A 199 13.47 6.73 7.48
CA ARG A 199 12.70 6.28 6.30
C ARG A 199 13.50 6.04 5.02
N ASN A 200 14.64 6.72 4.87
CA ASN A 200 15.46 6.58 3.67
C ASN A 200 16.52 5.51 3.84
N ARG A 201 17.11 5.44 5.03
CA ARG A 201 18.15 4.46 5.37
C ARG A 201 18.05 4.14 6.85
N GLY A 202 17.99 2.86 7.22
CA GLY A 202 17.91 2.48 8.62
C GLY A 202 17.39 1.06 8.83
N LEU A 203 17.54 0.61 10.05
CA LEU A 203 17.04 -0.67 10.54
C LEU A 203 15.74 -0.43 11.30
N ARG A 204 14.71 -1.18 10.97
CA ARG A 204 13.45 -1.19 11.71
C ARG A 204 13.06 -2.62 12.11
N LEU A 205 12.34 -2.74 13.21
CA LEU A 205 11.68 -3.97 13.60
C LEU A 205 10.23 -3.91 13.15
N THR A 206 9.71 -5.04 12.65
CA THR A 206 8.30 -5.19 12.28
C THR A 206 7.72 -6.42 12.94
N GLY A 207 6.42 -6.38 13.25
CA GLY A 207 5.70 -7.55 13.79
C GLY A 207 4.23 -7.48 13.45
N ASN A 208 3.62 -8.65 13.21
CA ASN A 208 2.20 -8.82 12.94
C ASN A 208 1.66 -10.04 13.66
N LEU A 209 0.45 -9.93 14.17
CA LEU A 209 -0.36 -11.03 14.70
C LEU A 209 -1.67 -11.03 13.95
N TYR A 210 -2.10 -12.20 13.49
CA TYR A 210 -3.38 -12.39 12.80
C TYR A 210 -4.06 -13.61 13.36
N ASP A 211 -5.28 -13.45 13.89
CA ASP A 211 -6.12 -14.49 14.46
C ASP A 211 -7.43 -14.57 13.67
N VAL A 212 -7.83 -15.78 13.27
CA VAL A 212 -9.08 -16.06 12.57
C VAL A 212 -9.81 -17.16 13.32
N GLN A 213 -11.06 -16.90 13.65
CA GLN A 213 -11.92 -17.82 14.38
C GLN A 213 -13.16 -18.18 13.55
N TYR A 214 -13.38 -19.47 13.42
CA TYR A 214 -14.57 -20.07 12.83
C TYR A 214 -15.35 -20.81 13.94
N PRO A 215 -16.36 -20.19 14.59
CA PRO A 215 -17.03 -20.80 15.74
C PRO A 215 -17.60 -22.20 15.46
N ASP A 216 -18.16 -22.39 14.26
CA ASP A 216 -18.77 -23.64 13.86
C ASP A 216 -17.73 -24.65 13.30
N ARG A 217 -16.48 -24.24 13.13
CA ARG A 217 -15.42 -25.00 12.46
C ARG A 217 -14.05 -24.73 13.08
N SER A 218 -13.94 -24.86 14.41
CA SER A 218 -12.73 -24.48 15.16
C SER A 218 -11.44 -25.20 14.73
N ALA A 219 -11.53 -26.36 14.06
CA ALA A 219 -10.38 -27.03 13.46
C ALA A 219 -9.67 -26.17 12.37
N PHE A 220 -10.36 -25.19 11.80
CA PHE A 220 -9.83 -24.26 10.81
C PHE A 220 -9.45 -22.89 11.40
N ASN A 221 -9.56 -22.71 12.70
CA ASN A 221 -9.05 -21.50 13.35
C ASN A 221 -7.57 -21.31 13.02
N LEU A 222 -7.18 -20.08 12.72
CA LEU A 222 -5.83 -19.79 12.25
C LEU A 222 -5.20 -18.72 13.10
N LEU A 223 -4.01 -18.98 13.63
CA LEU A 223 -3.20 -17.97 14.31
C LEU A 223 -1.86 -17.85 13.59
N ILE A 224 -1.51 -16.65 13.14
CA ILE A 224 -0.25 -16.33 12.50
C ILE A 224 0.47 -15.27 13.30
N ALA A 225 1.67 -15.55 13.75
CA ALA A 225 2.58 -14.60 14.36
C ALA A 225 3.83 -14.47 13.49
N GLN A 226 4.18 -13.24 13.12
CA GLN A 226 5.35 -12.95 12.31
C GLN A 226 6.09 -11.74 12.86
N GLY A 227 7.41 -11.78 12.85
CA GLY A 227 8.22 -10.64 13.22
C GLY A 227 9.66 -10.75 12.76
N GLY A 228 10.32 -9.60 12.67
CA GLY A 228 11.72 -9.57 12.30
C GLY A 228 12.24 -8.19 11.90
N PRO A 229 13.58 -8.08 11.74
CA PRO A 229 14.24 -6.88 11.30
C PRO A 229 14.10 -6.65 9.80
N GLU A 230 14.10 -5.37 9.43
CA GLU A 230 14.08 -4.91 8.06
C GLU A 230 15.05 -3.74 7.90
N TYR A 231 15.99 -3.84 6.96
CA TYR A 231 16.95 -2.82 6.62
C TYR A 231 16.60 -2.13 5.31
N LEU A 232 16.54 -0.81 5.33
CA LEU A 232 16.27 0.03 4.16
C LEU A 232 17.55 0.69 3.71
N LEU A 233 17.84 0.62 2.41
CA LEU A 233 19.02 1.17 1.78
C LEU A 233 18.68 1.77 0.41
N PRO A 234 18.88 3.07 0.18
CA PRO A 234 18.83 3.64 -1.16
C PRO A 234 20.10 3.29 -1.92
N VAL A 235 19.96 2.79 -3.15
CA VAL A 235 21.07 2.54 -4.06
C VAL A 235 20.73 3.19 -5.39
N HIS A 236 21.40 4.29 -5.72
CA HIS A 236 21.08 5.14 -6.87
C HIS A 236 19.58 5.54 -6.86
N SER A 237 18.86 5.19 -7.91
CA SER A 237 17.41 5.44 -8.05
C SER A 237 16.51 4.35 -7.43
N TRP A 238 17.11 3.29 -6.88
CA TRP A 238 16.40 2.19 -6.26
C TRP A 238 16.32 2.32 -4.75
N GLY A 239 15.13 2.09 -4.20
CA GLY A 239 14.95 1.85 -2.77
C GLY A 239 15.04 0.35 -2.49
N LEU A 240 16.16 -0.11 -1.94
CA LEU A 240 16.32 -1.52 -1.56
C LEU A 240 15.83 -1.75 -0.13
N ARG A 241 15.31 -2.94 0.10
CA ARG A 241 14.82 -3.42 1.39
C ARG A 241 15.19 -4.88 1.55
N ALA A 242 16.01 -5.18 2.55
CA ALA A 242 16.33 -6.53 2.97
C ALA A 242 15.68 -6.81 4.33
N ALA A 243 15.02 -7.96 4.48
CA ALA A 243 14.33 -8.32 5.71
C ALA A 243 14.52 -9.79 6.04
N ALA A 244 14.59 -10.10 7.32
CA ALA A 244 14.54 -11.45 7.84
C ALA A 244 13.34 -11.57 8.78
N TYR A 245 12.52 -12.61 8.61
CA TYR A 245 11.32 -12.84 9.43
C TYR A 245 11.31 -14.25 9.98
N ALA A 246 10.85 -14.37 11.21
CA ALA A 246 10.36 -15.63 11.75
C ALA A 246 8.82 -15.60 11.73
N THR A 247 8.21 -16.71 11.31
CA THR A 247 6.74 -16.85 11.26
C THR A 247 6.35 -18.18 11.88
N ARG A 248 5.29 -18.15 12.68
CA ARG A 248 4.63 -19.34 13.20
C ARG A 248 3.16 -19.33 12.81
N ILE A 249 2.66 -20.46 12.32
CA ILE A 249 1.26 -20.66 11.93
C ILE A 249 0.71 -21.85 12.72
N ASN A 250 -0.40 -21.60 13.43
CA ASN A 250 -1.18 -22.65 14.07
C ASN A 250 -2.52 -22.79 13.33
N LEU A 251 -2.97 -24.04 13.14
CA LEU A 251 -4.26 -24.39 12.57
C LEU A 251 -5.04 -25.21 13.60
N GLY A 252 -6.20 -24.71 14.01
CA GLY A 252 -6.91 -25.22 15.19
C GLY A 252 -6.02 -25.13 16.42
N SER A 253 -5.86 -26.26 17.12
CA SER A 253 -4.98 -26.37 18.30
C SER A 253 -3.56 -26.83 17.98
N ASN A 254 -3.22 -27.02 16.68
CA ASN A 254 -1.94 -27.62 16.30
C ASN A 254 -1.05 -26.61 15.60
N GLU A 255 0.26 -26.76 15.80
CA GLU A 255 1.23 -26.07 14.97
C GLU A 255 1.16 -26.64 13.55
N LEU A 256 0.87 -25.76 12.55
CA LEU A 256 0.87 -26.12 11.15
C LEU A 256 2.31 -26.09 10.61
N GLU A 257 2.94 -24.93 10.70
CA GLU A 257 4.32 -24.74 10.25
C GLU A 257 4.96 -23.53 10.92
N THR A 258 6.27 -23.57 11.01
CA THR A 258 7.14 -22.46 11.40
C THR A 258 8.16 -22.25 10.30
N PHE A 259 8.47 -21.01 9.96
CA PHE A 259 9.49 -20.74 8.95
C PHE A 259 10.29 -19.47 9.21
N GLY A 260 11.56 -19.53 8.79
CA GLY A 260 12.41 -18.37 8.59
C GLY A 260 12.35 -17.92 7.15
N ALA A 261 12.21 -16.62 6.93
CA ALA A 261 12.15 -16.03 5.60
C ALA A 261 13.20 -14.93 5.44
N PHE A 262 13.87 -14.91 4.29
CA PHE A 262 14.67 -13.79 3.82
C PHE A 262 13.96 -13.13 2.64
N ASN A 263 13.74 -11.83 2.73
CA ASN A 263 13.09 -11.05 1.68
C ASN A 263 14.02 -9.96 1.16
N LEU A 264 14.17 -9.88 -0.14
CA LEU A 264 14.83 -8.77 -0.81
C LEU A 264 13.83 -8.07 -1.73
N ARG A 265 13.69 -6.76 -1.59
CA ARG A 265 12.80 -5.94 -2.40
C ARG A 265 13.54 -4.76 -2.97
N GLY A 266 13.39 -4.53 -4.28
CA GLY A 266 13.80 -3.33 -4.98
C GLY A 266 12.58 -2.54 -5.46
N GLU A 267 12.57 -1.23 -5.22
CA GLU A 267 11.54 -0.33 -5.75
C GLU A 267 12.19 0.81 -6.53
N HIS A 268 11.70 1.03 -7.75
CA HIS A 268 12.13 2.12 -8.63
C HIS A 268 10.92 2.92 -9.12
N SER A 269 11.01 4.25 -9.10
CA SER A 269 9.95 5.13 -9.60
C SER A 269 10.19 5.46 -11.08
N ILE A 270 9.19 5.25 -11.93
CA ILE A 270 9.24 5.51 -13.37
C ILE A 270 8.11 6.49 -13.68
N GLY A 271 8.42 7.79 -13.77
CA GLY A 271 7.41 8.83 -13.94
C GLY A 271 6.33 8.77 -12.84
N ARG A 272 5.05 8.63 -13.24
CA ARG A 272 3.92 8.44 -12.32
C ARG A 272 3.73 6.97 -11.88
N GLY A 273 4.59 6.08 -12.35
CA GLY A 273 4.56 4.65 -12.04
C GLY A 273 5.62 4.24 -11.05
N ARG A 274 5.55 2.99 -10.63
CA ARG A 274 6.53 2.34 -9.76
C ARG A 274 6.70 0.90 -10.21
N LEU A 275 7.95 0.50 -10.38
CA LEU A 275 8.36 -0.89 -10.55
C LEU A 275 8.82 -1.42 -9.19
N ARG A 276 8.39 -2.63 -8.84
CA ARG A 276 8.83 -3.39 -7.66
C ARG A 276 9.28 -4.78 -8.11
N LEU A 277 10.44 -5.17 -7.62
CA LEU A 277 10.98 -6.52 -7.73
C LEU A 277 11.06 -7.11 -6.32
N ASP A 278 10.56 -8.32 -6.14
CA ASP A 278 10.57 -9.03 -4.86
C ASP A 278 11.24 -10.40 -5.05
N TYR A 279 12.14 -10.76 -4.13
CA TYR A 279 12.61 -12.13 -3.95
C TYR A 279 12.39 -12.56 -2.52
N ARG A 280 11.87 -13.78 -2.31
CA ARG A 280 11.63 -14.35 -1.00
C ARG A 280 12.12 -15.80 -0.97
N LEU A 281 12.94 -16.11 0.02
CA LEU A 281 13.41 -17.45 0.34
C LEU A 281 12.87 -17.83 1.70
N GLU A 282 12.28 -19.02 1.82
CA GLU A 282 11.74 -19.54 3.07
C GLU A 282 12.29 -20.93 3.37
N ARG A 283 12.72 -21.14 4.62
CA ARG A 283 12.95 -22.46 5.19
C ARG A 283 11.78 -22.80 6.09
N ILE A 284 11.01 -23.82 5.71
CA ILE A 284 9.77 -24.22 6.36
C ILE A 284 10.02 -25.51 7.16
N THR A 285 9.50 -25.53 8.38
CA THR A 285 9.44 -26.71 9.25
C THR A 285 7.96 -26.95 9.56
N GLY A 286 7.42 -28.07 9.12
CA GLY A 286 6.06 -28.47 9.44
C GLY A 286 5.95 -28.91 10.89
N GLY A 287 4.83 -28.61 11.54
CA GLY A 287 4.54 -29.09 12.88
C GLY A 287 4.45 -30.63 12.94
N PRO A 288 4.34 -31.23 14.13
CA PRO A 288 4.42 -32.71 14.28
C PRO A 288 3.42 -33.47 13.39
N ARG A 289 2.21 -32.95 13.21
CA ARG A 289 1.17 -33.55 12.34
C ARG A 289 1.35 -33.20 10.86
N TYR A 290 2.17 -32.22 10.54
CA TYR A 290 2.34 -31.62 9.23
C TYR A 290 3.81 -31.66 8.77
N ALA A 291 4.60 -32.60 9.29
CA ALA A 291 6.04 -32.70 9.01
C ALA A 291 6.35 -32.77 7.51
N TYR A 292 5.45 -33.31 6.70
CA TYR A 292 5.53 -33.37 5.25
C TYR A 292 5.52 -31.98 4.56
N LEU A 293 5.10 -30.92 5.27
CA LEU A 293 5.20 -29.54 4.76
C LEU A 293 6.61 -28.96 4.87
N SER A 294 7.54 -29.66 5.53
CA SER A 294 8.92 -29.19 5.70
C SER A 294 9.65 -29.11 4.36
N GLY A 295 10.45 -28.06 4.18
CA GLY A 295 11.21 -27.88 2.96
C GLY A 295 11.59 -26.43 2.70
N TRP A 296 11.76 -26.10 1.43
CA TRP A 296 12.13 -24.77 0.95
C TRP A 296 11.07 -24.21 0.00
N GLN A 297 10.88 -22.91 0.07
CA GLN A 297 10.10 -22.19 -0.90
C GLN A 297 10.87 -20.95 -1.39
N ASN A 298 10.87 -20.78 -2.71
CA ASN A 298 11.42 -19.59 -3.36
C ASN A 298 10.30 -18.87 -4.10
N GLN A 299 10.26 -17.55 -3.99
CA GLN A 299 9.31 -16.73 -4.73
C GLN A 299 10.01 -15.56 -5.38
N LEU A 300 9.76 -15.38 -6.66
CA LEU A 300 10.11 -14.18 -7.42
C LEU A 300 8.84 -13.42 -7.76
N GLY A 301 8.87 -12.10 -7.66
CA GLY A 301 7.73 -11.25 -7.97
C GLY A 301 8.14 -9.99 -8.70
N VAL A 302 7.32 -9.59 -9.65
CA VAL A 302 7.41 -8.30 -10.35
C VAL A 302 6.07 -7.62 -10.24
N ARG A 303 6.04 -6.36 -9.81
CA ARG A 303 4.85 -5.52 -9.80
C ARG A 303 5.12 -4.18 -10.43
N THR A 304 4.19 -3.73 -11.24
CA THR A 304 4.15 -2.35 -11.71
C THR A 304 2.86 -1.69 -11.23
N SER A 305 2.94 -0.44 -10.85
CA SER A 305 1.78 0.34 -10.45
C SER A 305 1.85 1.73 -11.04
N TRP A 306 0.71 2.23 -11.48
CA TRP A 306 0.57 3.54 -12.09
C TRP A 306 -0.65 4.24 -11.50
N ARG A 307 -0.55 5.56 -11.26
CA ARG A 307 -1.62 6.34 -10.64
C ARG A 307 -1.87 7.65 -11.38
N PRO A 308 -2.69 7.64 -12.43
CA PRO A 308 -3.16 8.85 -13.09
C PRO A 308 -4.33 9.44 -12.28
N GLY A 309 -4.05 10.48 -11.48
CA GLY A 309 -5.08 11.15 -10.69
C GLY A 309 -5.69 10.26 -9.57
N PRO A 310 -7.04 10.19 -9.44
CA PRO A 310 -7.71 9.46 -8.37
C PRO A 310 -7.70 7.94 -8.55
N VAL A 311 -7.36 7.46 -9.75
CA VAL A 311 -7.34 6.04 -10.09
C VAL A 311 -5.91 5.50 -9.98
N GLY A 312 -5.75 4.34 -9.38
CA GLY A 312 -4.51 3.57 -9.33
C GLY A 312 -4.72 2.20 -9.97
N VAL A 313 -3.78 1.78 -10.79
CA VAL A 313 -3.77 0.46 -11.43
C VAL A 313 -2.48 -0.25 -11.04
N MET A 314 -2.56 -1.53 -10.74
CA MET A 314 -1.42 -2.39 -10.45
C MET A 314 -1.53 -3.67 -11.26
N PHE A 315 -0.40 -4.10 -11.81
CA PHE A 315 -0.22 -5.42 -12.41
C PHE A 315 0.93 -6.12 -11.71
N GLY A 316 0.76 -7.40 -11.44
CA GLY A 316 1.76 -8.23 -10.80
C GLY A 316 1.88 -9.60 -11.44
N TYR A 317 3.09 -10.14 -11.38
CA TYR A 317 3.37 -11.53 -11.67
C TYR A 317 4.24 -12.10 -10.55
N SER A 318 3.99 -13.34 -10.16
CA SER A 318 4.85 -14.06 -9.24
C SER A 318 5.03 -15.52 -9.67
N LEU A 319 6.26 -16.01 -9.48
CA LEU A 319 6.65 -17.41 -9.61
C LEU A 319 7.03 -17.94 -8.23
N THR A 320 6.35 -19.00 -7.78
CA THR A 320 6.66 -19.70 -6.53
C THR A 320 7.09 -21.12 -6.82
N VAL A 321 8.25 -21.50 -6.34
CA VAL A 321 8.81 -22.85 -6.46
C VAL A 321 8.90 -23.47 -5.06
N ASN A 322 8.17 -24.55 -4.84
CA ASN A 322 8.19 -25.31 -3.60
C ASN A 322 9.05 -26.57 -3.73
N ASN A 323 9.75 -26.90 -2.67
CA ASN A 323 10.46 -28.15 -2.50
C ASN A 323 10.23 -28.67 -1.07
N ARG A 324 9.07 -29.27 -0.85
CA ARG A 324 8.61 -29.82 0.43
C ARG A 324 8.76 -31.35 0.42
N GLN A 325 8.66 -31.99 1.58
CA GLN A 325 8.89 -33.44 1.72
C GLN A 325 7.79 -34.31 1.10
N ASP A 326 6.62 -33.70 0.78
CA ASP A 326 5.41 -34.39 0.32
C ASP A 326 4.85 -35.38 1.39
N LEU A 327 3.63 -35.84 1.20
CA LEU A 327 2.93 -36.72 2.14
C LEU A 327 2.81 -38.14 1.57
N ALA A 328 3.44 -39.11 2.25
CA ALA A 328 3.24 -40.52 2.02
C ALA A 328 2.37 -41.12 3.14
N SER A 329 1.34 -41.88 2.80
CA SER A 329 0.42 -42.52 3.75
C SER A 329 -0.01 -43.90 3.22
N GLY A 330 0.62 -44.97 3.69
CA GLY A 330 0.46 -46.30 3.14
C GLY A 330 0.82 -46.35 1.65
N ALA A 331 -0.09 -46.87 0.82
CA ALA A 331 0.08 -46.89 -0.63
C ALA A 331 -0.23 -45.54 -1.33
N GLN A 332 -0.67 -44.50 -0.60
CA GLN A 332 -1.01 -43.22 -1.16
C GLN A 332 0.15 -42.21 -1.03
N PHE A 333 0.27 -41.35 -2.01
CA PHE A 333 1.27 -40.28 -2.05
C PHE A 333 0.65 -38.97 -2.56
N PHE A 334 0.92 -37.88 -1.86
CA PHE A 334 0.38 -36.56 -2.19
C PHE A 334 1.51 -35.54 -2.27
N SER A 335 1.75 -35.03 -3.48
CA SER A 335 2.69 -33.95 -3.67
C SER A 335 2.12 -32.64 -3.14
N VAL A 336 2.89 -31.95 -2.30
CA VAL A 336 2.60 -30.61 -1.76
C VAL A 336 3.60 -29.57 -2.27
N SER A 337 4.33 -29.89 -3.34
CA SER A 337 5.43 -29.12 -3.92
C SER A 337 5.08 -28.57 -5.31
N PRO A 338 4.18 -27.57 -5.43
CA PRO A 338 3.87 -26.97 -6.70
C PRO A 338 4.94 -25.98 -7.17
N VAL A 339 5.11 -25.90 -8.48
CA VAL A 339 5.57 -24.69 -9.17
C VAL A 339 4.32 -23.92 -9.55
N ARG A 340 4.14 -22.75 -8.93
CA ARG A 340 2.97 -21.88 -9.14
C ARG A 340 3.36 -20.58 -9.81
N ASN A 341 2.66 -20.25 -10.85
CA ASN A 341 2.67 -18.94 -11.47
C ASN A 341 1.37 -18.22 -11.12
N GLN A 342 1.43 -16.92 -10.87
CA GLN A 342 0.26 -16.11 -10.61
C GLN A 342 0.39 -14.76 -11.28
N VAL A 343 -0.67 -14.32 -11.91
CA VAL A 343 -0.86 -12.94 -12.36
C VAL A 343 -1.92 -12.28 -11.50
N GLU A 344 -1.77 -11.00 -11.23
CA GLU A 344 -2.72 -10.21 -10.46
C GLU A 344 -2.88 -8.81 -11.05
N THR A 345 -4.07 -8.26 -10.90
CA THR A 345 -4.35 -6.86 -11.21
C THR A 345 -5.19 -6.24 -10.10
N GLU A 346 -4.95 -4.97 -9.81
CA GLU A 346 -5.77 -4.20 -8.88
C GLU A 346 -6.12 -2.86 -9.51
N LEU A 347 -7.40 -2.52 -9.46
CA LEU A 347 -7.93 -1.20 -9.75
C LEU A 347 -8.35 -0.57 -8.41
N ARG A 348 -7.89 0.64 -8.14
CA ARG A 348 -8.22 1.39 -6.94
C ARG A 348 -8.67 2.80 -7.30
N TRP A 349 -9.89 3.15 -6.93
CA TRP A 349 -10.46 4.46 -7.19
C TRP A 349 -10.72 5.23 -5.88
N ASN A 350 -10.00 6.32 -5.68
CA ASN A 350 -10.23 7.24 -4.57
C ASN A 350 -11.35 8.21 -4.99
N ALA A 351 -12.60 7.80 -4.83
CA ALA A 351 -13.77 8.54 -5.26
C ALA A 351 -13.93 9.86 -4.47
N THR A 352 -13.57 9.86 -3.19
CA THR A 352 -13.53 11.02 -2.32
C THR A 352 -12.29 10.98 -1.42
N LEU A 353 -12.09 12.01 -0.59
CA LEU A 353 -11.06 12.01 0.45
C LEU A 353 -11.28 10.92 1.52
N ARG A 354 -12.51 10.42 1.64
CA ARG A 354 -12.90 9.41 2.63
C ARG A 354 -13.17 8.03 2.04
N SER A 355 -13.59 7.95 0.78
CA SER A 355 -14.05 6.71 0.15
C SER A 355 -13.05 6.24 -0.90
N THR A 356 -12.64 4.98 -0.80
CA THR A 356 -11.82 4.28 -1.79
C THR A 356 -12.52 2.98 -2.17
N PHE A 357 -12.79 2.80 -3.45
CA PHE A 357 -13.24 1.54 -4.02
C PHE A 357 -12.06 0.79 -4.60
N TYR A 358 -12.06 -0.52 -4.49
CA TYR A 358 -11.04 -1.35 -5.14
C TYR A 358 -11.64 -2.63 -5.69
N ALA A 359 -11.02 -3.10 -6.76
CA ALA A 359 -11.27 -4.41 -7.34
C ALA A 359 -9.92 -5.06 -7.63
N ARG A 360 -9.73 -6.29 -7.20
CA ARG A 360 -8.56 -7.11 -7.46
C ARG A 360 -8.98 -8.38 -8.14
N GLY A 361 -8.29 -8.75 -9.22
CA GLY A 361 -8.43 -10.03 -9.89
C GLY A 361 -7.09 -10.76 -9.87
N TYR A 362 -7.12 -12.08 -9.75
CA TYR A 362 -5.93 -12.90 -9.86
C TYR A 362 -6.23 -14.25 -10.52
N TYR A 363 -5.24 -14.74 -11.24
CA TYR A 363 -5.27 -16.04 -11.86
C TYR A 363 -3.95 -16.75 -11.56
N TRP A 364 -4.03 -18.02 -11.17
CA TRP A 364 -2.83 -18.83 -10.95
C TRP A 364 -2.94 -20.16 -11.67
N TRP A 365 -1.77 -20.71 -12.05
CA TRP A 365 -1.65 -22.08 -12.51
C TRP A 365 -0.50 -22.75 -11.76
N SER A 366 -0.70 -24.00 -11.36
CA SER A 366 0.24 -24.76 -10.55
C SER A 366 0.45 -26.13 -11.15
N LEU A 367 1.70 -26.52 -11.29
CA LEU A 367 2.10 -27.86 -11.66
C LEU A 367 2.83 -28.48 -10.47
N TYR A 368 2.33 -29.61 -9.97
CA TYR A 368 2.94 -30.30 -8.85
C TYR A 368 4.13 -31.14 -9.30
N ARG A 369 5.17 -31.22 -8.48
CA ARG A 369 6.45 -31.77 -8.85
C ARG A 369 6.37 -33.30 -9.08
N HIS A 370 5.68 -33.99 -8.18
CA HIS A 370 5.54 -35.45 -8.22
C HIS A 370 4.11 -35.88 -8.55
N GLN A 371 3.95 -37.11 -9.01
CA GLN A 371 2.62 -37.68 -9.22
C GLN A 371 1.95 -37.96 -7.87
N ASN A 372 0.67 -37.67 -7.77
CA ASN A 372 -0.14 -38.11 -6.65
C ASN A 372 -0.62 -39.52 -6.93
N VAL A 373 -0.55 -40.39 -5.88
CA VAL A 373 -1.10 -41.72 -5.86
C VAL A 373 -2.25 -41.72 -4.87
N PHE A 374 -3.46 -42.00 -5.31
CA PHE A 374 -4.63 -41.92 -4.44
C PHE A 374 -5.69 -42.94 -4.84
N LEU A 375 -6.50 -43.36 -3.85
CA LEU A 375 -7.59 -44.30 -4.07
C LEU A 375 -8.80 -43.62 -4.68
N GLN A 376 -9.29 -44.11 -5.84
CA GLN A 376 -10.52 -43.63 -6.48
C GLN A 376 -11.24 -44.84 -7.09
N GLY A 377 -12.54 -45.02 -6.75
CA GLY A 377 -13.32 -46.17 -7.22
C GLY A 377 -12.77 -47.53 -6.85
N GLY A 378 -12.08 -47.64 -5.72
CA GLY A 378 -11.47 -48.92 -5.24
C GLY A 378 -10.11 -49.26 -5.86
N ALA A 379 -9.60 -48.45 -6.80
CA ALA A 379 -8.30 -48.64 -7.43
C ALA A 379 -7.35 -47.47 -7.14
N LEU A 380 -6.04 -47.77 -7.06
CA LEU A 380 -5.01 -46.71 -6.98
C LEU A 380 -4.88 -46.03 -8.34
N GLN A 381 -4.98 -44.74 -8.32
CA GLN A 381 -4.80 -43.85 -9.48
C GLN A 381 -3.52 -43.04 -9.31
N GLU A 382 -2.75 -42.95 -10.37
CA GLU A 382 -1.57 -42.08 -10.44
C GLU A 382 -1.88 -40.86 -11.34
N ARG A 383 -1.72 -39.67 -10.79
CA ARG A 383 -1.95 -38.46 -11.57
C ARG A 383 -1.08 -37.31 -11.12
N ARG A 384 -0.38 -36.67 -12.03
CA ARG A 384 0.31 -35.42 -11.76
C ARG A 384 -0.73 -34.31 -11.59
N ARG A 385 -0.78 -33.72 -10.42
CA ARG A 385 -1.76 -32.66 -10.12
C ARG A 385 -1.43 -31.38 -10.88
N VAL A 386 -2.46 -30.81 -11.49
CA VAL A 386 -2.46 -29.49 -12.14
C VAL A 386 -3.65 -28.72 -11.60
N ASP A 387 -3.41 -27.54 -11.09
CA ASP A 387 -4.45 -26.63 -10.63
C ASP A 387 -4.44 -25.34 -11.46
N ASN A 388 -5.64 -24.91 -11.83
CA ASN A 388 -5.88 -23.58 -12.42
C ASN A 388 -6.89 -22.86 -11.52
N GLY A 389 -6.52 -21.72 -11.01
CA GLY A 389 -7.40 -21.01 -10.13
C GLY A 389 -7.56 -19.55 -10.50
N ARG A 390 -8.66 -18.98 -10.08
CA ARG A 390 -9.02 -17.58 -10.27
C ARG A 390 -9.69 -17.04 -9.02
N GLY A 391 -9.51 -15.77 -8.80
CA GLY A 391 -10.22 -15.09 -7.73
C GLY A 391 -10.43 -13.63 -8.04
N ALA A 392 -11.38 -13.06 -7.34
CA ALA A 392 -11.71 -11.66 -7.39
C ALA A 392 -12.01 -11.16 -5.98
N GLU A 393 -11.58 -9.95 -5.69
CA GLU A 393 -11.90 -9.24 -4.45
C GLU A 393 -12.43 -7.87 -4.84
N VAL A 394 -13.55 -7.46 -4.29
CA VAL A 394 -14.10 -6.11 -4.44
C VAL A 394 -14.41 -5.54 -3.08
N GLY A 395 -14.12 -4.29 -2.88
CA GLY A 395 -14.37 -3.68 -1.58
C GLY A 395 -14.44 -2.16 -1.61
N VAL A 396 -14.98 -1.64 -0.53
CA VAL A 396 -15.02 -0.22 -0.23
C VAL A 396 -14.39 0.02 1.13
N LEU A 397 -13.44 0.95 1.16
CA LEU A 397 -12.82 1.47 2.37
C LEU A 397 -13.38 2.86 2.62
N TYR A 398 -13.94 3.07 3.80
CA TYR A 398 -14.42 4.36 4.24
C TYR A 398 -13.64 4.85 5.47
N ARG A 399 -13.09 6.05 5.39
CA ARG A 399 -12.35 6.68 6.47
C ARG A 399 -13.30 7.46 7.36
N LEU A 400 -13.61 6.91 8.54
CA LEU A 400 -14.45 7.58 9.55
C LEU A 400 -13.71 8.78 10.16
N THR A 401 -12.46 8.56 10.57
CA THR A 401 -11.55 9.59 11.10
C THR A 401 -10.16 9.43 10.45
N GLU A 402 -9.19 10.22 10.86
CA GLU A 402 -7.79 10.05 10.40
C GLU A 402 -7.22 8.69 10.79
N ASN A 403 -7.65 8.16 11.92
CA ASN A 403 -7.13 6.93 12.51
C ASN A 403 -8.06 5.73 12.32
N VAL A 404 -9.36 5.93 12.07
CA VAL A 404 -10.37 4.88 12.01
C VAL A 404 -10.87 4.67 10.60
N ARG A 405 -10.89 3.42 10.16
CA ARG A 405 -11.36 2.99 8.84
C ARG A 405 -12.31 1.83 8.97
N VAL A 406 -13.32 1.81 8.12
CA VAL A 406 -14.21 0.66 7.91
C VAL A 406 -14.00 0.15 6.50
N THR A 407 -13.94 -1.17 6.34
CA THR A 407 -13.84 -1.83 5.04
C THR A 407 -14.92 -2.87 4.93
N ALA A 408 -15.70 -2.84 3.84
CA ALA A 408 -16.56 -3.93 3.43
C ALA A 408 -15.95 -4.60 2.21
N GLU A 409 -15.83 -5.92 2.23
CA GLU A 409 -15.17 -6.72 1.18
C GLU A 409 -15.95 -7.96 0.84
N TYR A 410 -16.02 -8.26 -0.43
CA TYR A 410 -16.42 -9.57 -0.96
C TYR A 410 -15.23 -10.18 -1.68
N ALA A 411 -14.95 -11.45 -1.40
CA ALA A 411 -13.90 -12.23 -2.06
C ALA A 411 -14.49 -13.51 -2.64
N PHE A 412 -14.20 -13.75 -3.91
CA PHE A 412 -14.48 -14.98 -4.64
C PHE A 412 -13.20 -15.72 -4.94
N ARG A 413 -13.22 -17.04 -4.78
CA ARG A 413 -12.11 -17.92 -5.14
C ARG A 413 -12.62 -19.21 -5.75
N ASN A 414 -12.01 -19.62 -6.86
CA ASN A 414 -12.28 -20.90 -7.51
C ASN A 414 -10.94 -21.56 -7.84
N ASN A 415 -10.87 -22.87 -7.68
CA ASN A 415 -9.75 -23.70 -8.10
C ASN A 415 -10.28 -24.88 -8.90
N ASP A 416 -9.85 -24.99 -10.13
CA ASP A 416 -10.11 -26.14 -11.00
C ASP A 416 -8.87 -27.05 -10.99
N SER A 417 -9.05 -28.30 -10.60
CA SER A 417 -7.97 -29.28 -10.51
C SER A 417 -8.29 -30.50 -11.36
N ASN A 418 -7.28 -31.10 -11.96
CA ASN A 418 -7.44 -32.40 -12.63
C ASN A 418 -7.64 -33.57 -11.65
N ILE A 419 -7.59 -33.29 -10.33
CA ILE A 419 -7.95 -34.24 -9.26
C ILE A 419 -9.10 -33.59 -8.48
N THR A 420 -10.31 -34.14 -8.62
CA THR A 420 -11.60 -33.55 -8.20
C THR A 420 -11.62 -33.06 -6.74
N ARG A 421 -10.96 -33.78 -5.81
CA ARG A 421 -10.88 -33.38 -4.39
C ARG A 421 -10.28 -31.99 -4.15
N TYR A 422 -9.54 -31.44 -5.11
CA TYR A 422 -8.92 -30.12 -5.02
C TYR A 422 -9.65 -29.05 -5.81
N THR A 423 -10.76 -29.41 -6.48
CA THR A 423 -11.65 -28.47 -7.16
C THR A 423 -12.61 -27.87 -6.16
N TYR A 424 -12.59 -26.55 -6.00
CA TYR A 424 -13.48 -25.88 -5.05
C TYR A 424 -13.87 -24.47 -5.51
N THR A 425 -14.94 -23.96 -4.91
CA THR A 425 -15.35 -22.55 -4.98
C THR A 425 -15.59 -22.05 -3.56
N SER A 426 -15.22 -20.82 -3.27
CA SER A 426 -15.48 -20.17 -1.98
C SER A 426 -15.84 -18.71 -2.19
N ASN A 427 -16.83 -18.24 -1.43
CA ASN A 427 -17.26 -16.85 -1.34
C ASN A 427 -17.14 -16.39 0.11
N ARG A 428 -16.51 -15.25 0.32
CA ARG A 428 -16.31 -14.67 1.65
C ARG A 428 -16.77 -13.22 1.67
N TYR A 429 -17.52 -12.86 2.69
CA TYR A 429 -18.02 -11.52 2.95
C TYR A 429 -17.46 -11.05 4.27
N MET A 430 -16.83 -9.87 4.32
CA MET A 430 -16.19 -9.33 5.51
C MET A 430 -16.54 -7.87 5.73
N LEU A 431 -16.72 -7.51 6.99
CA LEU A 431 -16.77 -6.13 7.44
C LEU A 431 -15.67 -5.94 8.50
N ALA A 432 -14.78 -5.00 8.27
CA ALA A 432 -13.63 -4.74 9.13
C ALA A 432 -13.63 -3.32 9.68
N LEU A 433 -13.17 -3.17 10.91
CA LEU A 433 -12.87 -1.91 11.58
C LEU A 433 -11.39 -1.86 11.92
N GLN A 434 -10.69 -0.86 11.42
CA GLN A 434 -9.25 -0.67 11.65
C GLN A 434 -8.96 0.65 12.36
N TYR A 435 -8.12 0.59 13.38
CA TYR A 435 -7.51 1.74 14.04
C TYR A 435 -6.01 1.79 13.77
N VAL A 436 -5.50 2.95 13.34
CA VAL A 436 -4.08 3.17 13.00
C VAL A 436 -3.51 4.24 13.92
N PHE A 437 -2.34 3.99 14.55
CA PHE A 437 -1.69 4.90 15.51
C PHE A 437 -0.21 5.12 15.21
#